data_04dc03a1b14fa75a231fd5ff967d688c
#
_entry.id   04dc03a1b14fa75a231fd5ff967d688c
#
_cell.length_a   1.000
_cell.length_b   1.000
_cell.length_c   1.000
_cell.angle_alpha   90.00
_cell.angle_beta   90.00
_cell.angle_gamma   90.00
#
_symmetry.space_group_name_H-M   'P 1'
#
loop_
_entity.id
_entity.type
_entity.pdbx_description
1 polymer ?
#
loop_
_entity_poly.entity_id
_entity_poly.type
_entity_poly.pdbx_seq_one_letter_code
_entity_poly.pdbx_strand_id
1 'polypeptide(L)'
;MNASTQHTFPVDKPGLFYLASAISSLVMAVTVGLQPLFLDEYFGISFELSGNINAHLLVMTQLVGLGATISLEPITQATRMKVLVMAFFIAFLGSFLAPFSHLFGASIGLGGLLFYYLSRTMVAYGTEMAQWQLATLVSARSDRKSTTNLLSAMMVMMVVGAVLICGILMQIPLTKARLMVAMVVPMIAAMTAAIMIHRMLAQHSPGNPESNVSRFGQVADCISADVRLQLSMATAFFVRADFIAVNLFFSLWCISFADLVGITRGAAVAHAGWLMLLTGLALLASLPFWRAFMARSSRISALGVSLSIAAMGFLLLSRIDDPFNGPVMGPLLMIGIGHSGCLMASRILAAELSPQALLGPVQRLFQLVGGVGVILLVQSGGYYFDAVGPQTPFTLFGSGYLFITMYAFWMVANGIDEHADHTLIKVHTLDMKPLVFMFCLVPVTWLAGRILITGYSPGTSLGQMPVGFINRYLGDWAFNFLLISLAWRPLSELANRKSMLRYSRMIGMYGFFYSLLHVLAYLWLEWQFNWGDMLADLHKRPFIYLGIVSFILLIPLSVTSIYSIRKKMGQKNWKRLHQTVFIINLLVGLHFILAATHDNGEPYAYAALVLLLIVYRAKESPKKTARKRQTAK
;
A
#
# COMPACT_ATOMS: atom_id res chain seq x y z
N MET A 1 -15.88 19.65 49.08
CA MET A 1 -16.95 18.93 48.39
C MET A 1 -17.49 19.84 47.30
N ASN A 2 -17.07 19.66 46.09
CA ASN A 2 -17.75 20.10 44.89
C ASN A 2 -17.26 19.15 43.77
N ALA A 3 -18.06 18.11 43.55
CA ALA A 3 -17.90 17.26 42.40
C ALA A 3 -18.24 18.10 41.17
N SER A 4 -17.23 18.51 40.45
CA SER A 4 -17.38 19.06 39.10
C SER A 4 -18.07 18.00 38.25
N THR A 5 -19.34 18.20 37.95
CA THR A 5 -20.07 17.51 36.91
C THR A 5 -19.29 17.73 35.61
N GLN A 6 -18.36 16.82 35.29
CA GLN A 6 -17.84 16.69 33.97
C GLN A 6 -19.05 16.37 33.07
N HIS A 7 -19.53 17.37 32.34
CA HIS A 7 -20.49 17.19 31.27
C HIS A 7 -19.84 16.31 30.20
N THR A 8 -19.98 15.00 30.39
CA THR A 8 -19.57 14.00 29.41
C THR A 8 -20.44 14.17 28.18
N PHE A 9 -19.81 14.35 27.06
CA PHE A 9 -20.44 14.41 25.73
C PHE A 9 -21.41 13.23 25.56
N PRO A 10 -22.57 13.39 24.87
CA PRO A 10 -23.61 12.37 24.82
C PRO A 10 -23.21 11.21 23.92
N VAL A 11 -22.27 10.42 24.36
CA VAL A 11 -22.05 9.10 23.82
C VAL A 11 -23.11 8.10 24.34
N ASP A 12 -24.16 8.64 24.99
CA ASP A 12 -25.35 7.88 25.38
C ASP A 12 -26.15 7.33 24.21
N LYS A 13 -25.85 7.80 22.97
CA LYS A 13 -26.47 7.28 21.74
C LYS A 13 -25.41 6.73 20.77
N PRO A 14 -24.71 5.62 21.07
CA PRO A 14 -23.68 5.04 20.20
C PRO A 14 -24.22 4.67 18.81
N GLY A 15 -25.50 4.37 18.68
CA GLY A 15 -26.16 4.05 17.42
C GLY A 15 -26.04 5.14 16.35
N LEU A 16 -25.94 6.42 16.74
CA LEU A 16 -25.76 7.51 15.78
C LEU A 16 -24.36 7.53 15.16
N PHE A 17 -23.33 7.23 15.95
CA PHE A 17 -21.96 7.09 15.44
C PHE A 17 -21.85 5.89 14.51
N TYR A 18 -22.53 4.80 14.84
CA TYR A 18 -22.59 3.61 13.98
C TYR A 18 -23.28 3.92 12.65
N LEU A 19 -24.43 4.59 12.69
CA LEU A 19 -25.17 4.96 11.49
C LEU A 19 -24.38 5.96 10.62
N ALA A 20 -23.76 6.97 11.23
CA ALA A 20 -22.92 7.92 10.51
C ALA A 20 -21.70 7.23 9.84
N SER A 21 -21.09 6.26 10.51
CA SER A 21 -20.00 5.47 9.95
C SER A 21 -20.47 4.61 8.76
N ALA A 22 -21.64 3.96 8.87
CA ALA A 22 -22.23 3.19 7.78
C ALA A 22 -22.56 4.08 6.57
N ILE A 23 -23.16 5.25 6.80
CA ILE A 23 -23.50 6.20 5.74
C ILE A 23 -22.23 6.72 5.03
N SER A 24 -21.21 7.10 5.76
CA SER A 24 -19.95 7.58 5.18
C SER A 24 -19.33 6.54 4.26
N SER A 25 -19.33 5.28 4.69
CA SER A 25 -18.81 4.17 3.91
C SER A 25 -19.69 3.82 2.71
N LEU A 26 -21.03 3.86 2.86
CA LEU A 26 -21.99 3.69 1.79
C LEU A 26 -21.77 4.72 0.67
N VAL A 27 -21.68 6.00 1.03
CA VAL A 27 -21.48 7.10 0.07
C VAL A 27 -20.22 6.85 -0.78
N MET A 28 -19.12 6.47 -0.14
CA MET A 28 -17.88 6.17 -0.85
C MET A 28 -18.01 4.91 -1.71
N ALA A 29 -18.55 3.82 -1.18
CA ALA A 29 -18.64 2.54 -1.86
C ALA A 29 -19.53 2.59 -3.11
N VAL A 30 -20.71 3.21 -3.02
CA VAL A 30 -21.62 3.37 -4.18
C VAL A 30 -20.95 4.22 -5.25
N THR A 31 -20.29 5.30 -4.85
CA THR A 31 -19.65 6.20 -5.79
C THR A 31 -18.46 5.52 -6.49
N VAL A 32 -17.66 4.72 -5.80
CA VAL A 32 -16.55 3.96 -6.40
C VAL A 32 -17.07 2.78 -7.24
N GLY A 33 -18.04 2.04 -6.74
CA GLY A 33 -18.56 0.83 -7.40
C GLY A 33 -19.30 1.11 -8.72
N LEU A 34 -19.99 2.25 -8.82
CA LEU A 34 -20.69 2.65 -10.05
C LEU A 34 -19.82 3.50 -10.99
N GLN A 35 -18.66 3.95 -10.55
CA GLN A 35 -17.77 4.82 -11.33
C GLN A 35 -17.36 4.23 -12.68
N PRO A 36 -16.93 2.96 -12.82
CA PRO A 36 -16.52 2.41 -14.11
C PRO A 36 -17.65 2.44 -15.13
N LEU A 37 -18.84 2.04 -14.73
CA LEU A 37 -20.01 2.03 -15.60
C LEU A 37 -20.45 3.45 -15.97
N PHE A 38 -20.36 4.41 -15.03
CA PHE A 38 -20.71 5.81 -15.30
C PHE A 38 -19.73 6.46 -16.29
N LEU A 39 -18.45 6.19 -16.17
CA LEU A 39 -17.42 6.71 -17.08
C LEU A 39 -17.58 6.16 -18.49
N ASP A 40 -17.90 4.88 -18.62
CA ASP A 40 -18.18 4.24 -19.89
C ASP A 40 -19.44 4.81 -20.56
N GLU A 41 -20.58 4.85 -19.86
CA GLU A 41 -21.90 5.22 -20.40
C GLU A 41 -22.05 6.72 -20.74
N TYR A 42 -21.40 7.59 -19.98
CA TYR A 42 -21.55 9.06 -20.12
C TYR A 42 -20.36 9.77 -20.71
N PHE A 43 -19.16 9.20 -20.62
CA PHE A 43 -17.93 9.80 -21.16
C PHE A 43 -17.28 8.99 -22.27
N GLY A 44 -17.79 7.78 -22.55
CA GLY A 44 -17.29 6.93 -23.64
C GLY A 44 -15.82 6.55 -23.47
N ILE A 45 -15.34 6.40 -22.23
CA ILE A 45 -13.94 6.06 -21.95
C ILE A 45 -13.70 4.63 -22.42
N SER A 46 -12.78 4.46 -23.37
CA SER A 46 -12.43 3.14 -23.91
C SER A 46 -11.92 2.23 -22.79
N PHE A 47 -12.21 0.96 -22.91
CA PHE A 47 -11.88 -0.05 -21.93
C PHE A 47 -10.34 -0.18 -21.70
N GLU A 48 -9.54 0.02 -22.74
CA GLU A 48 -8.08 -0.10 -22.72
C GLU A 48 -7.39 0.88 -21.75
N LEU A 49 -8.05 1.99 -21.39
CA LEU A 49 -7.55 3.01 -20.46
C LEU A 49 -8.35 3.06 -19.15
N SER A 50 -9.32 2.16 -18.97
CA SER A 50 -10.29 2.25 -17.87
C SER A 50 -9.63 1.96 -16.51
N GLY A 51 -8.66 1.06 -16.45
CA GLY A 51 -7.92 0.73 -15.23
C GLY A 51 -7.17 1.94 -14.68
N ASN A 52 -6.39 2.59 -15.52
CA ASN A 52 -5.62 3.78 -15.16
C ASN A 52 -6.49 4.97 -14.79
N ILE A 53 -7.51 5.30 -15.58
CA ILE A 53 -8.40 6.45 -15.32
C ILE A 53 -9.15 6.27 -14.00
N ASN A 54 -9.69 5.07 -13.74
CA ASN A 54 -10.37 4.78 -12.49
C ASN A 54 -9.40 4.82 -11.30
N ALA A 55 -8.18 4.33 -11.46
CA ALA A 55 -7.13 4.41 -10.43
C ALA A 55 -6.73 5.86 -10.17
N HIS A 56 -6.50 6.69 -11.19
CA HIS A 56 -6.18 8.11 -11.04
C HIS A 56 -7.28 8.86 -10.27
N LEU A 57 -8.55 8.64 -10.60
CA LEU A 57 -9.67 9.24 -9.87
C LEU A 57 -9.62 8.90 -8.38
N LEU A 58 -9.35 7.63 -8.07
CA LEU A 58 -9.27 7.18 -6.70
C LEU A 58 -8.05 7.74 -5.97
N VAL A 59 -6.91 7.80 -6.64
CA VAL A 59 -5.67 8.40 -6.10
C VAL A 59 -5.86 9.88 -5.79
N MET A 60 -6.42 10.65 -6.72
CA MET A 60 -6.73 12.07 -6.50
C MET A 60 -7.67 12.28 -5.32
N THR A 61 -8.69 11.43 -5.19
CA THR A 61 -9.62 11.48 -4.06
C THR A 61 -8.93 11.17 -2.73
N GLN A 62 -8.00 10.23 -2.71
CA GLN A 62 -7.23 9.89 -1.49
C GLN A 62 -6.22 10.97 -1.13
N LEU A 63 -5.56 11.60 -2.09
CA LEU A 63 -4.64 12.73 -1.84
C LEU A 63 -5.38 13.89 -1.16
N VAL A 64 -6.58 14.22 -1.64
CA VAL A 64 -7.43 15.24 -1.02
C VAL A 64 -7.85 14.84 0.38
N GLY A 65 -8.24 13.58 0.60
CA GLY A 65 -8.57 13.03 1.92
C GLY A 65 -7.40 13.07 2.90
N LEU A 66 -6.20 12.72 2.46
CA LEU A 66 -4.97 12.85 3.27
C LEU A 66 -4.67 14.30 3.61
N GLY A 67 -4.78 15.21 2.65
CA GLY A 67 -4.64 16.65 2.88
C GLY A 67 -5.61 17.16 3.94
N ALA A 68 -6.86 16.72 3.89
CA ALA A 68 -7.87 17.04 4.88
C ALA A 68 -7.52 16.55 6.30
N THR A 69 -6.97 15.34 6.42
CA THR A 69 -6.57 14.78 7.72
C THR A 69 -5.34 15.47 8.32
N ILE A 70 -4.46 16.04 7.50
CA ILE A 70 -3.24 16.74 7.93
C ILE A 70 -3.57 18.19 8.37
N SER A 71 -4.46 18.88 7.65
CA SER A 71 -4.66 20.33 7.76
C SER A 71 -5.48 20.80 8.96
N LEU A 72 -6.20 19.93 9.68
CA LEU A 72 -7.11 20.30 10.75
C LEU A 72 -6.59 19.92 12.15
N GLU A 73 -5.69 20.71 12.70
CA GLU A 73 -5.29 20.73 14.12
C GLU A 73 -5.52 22.11 14.74
N PRO A 74 -5.65 22.26 16.04
CA PRO A 74 -6.41 21.52 17.06
C PRO A 74 -7.78 22.13 17.27
N ILE A 75 -8.83 21.33 17.34
CA ILE A 75 -10.20 21.81 17.32
C ILE A 75 -10.92 21.33 18.59
N THR A 76 -11.70 22.21 19.24
CA THR A 76 -12.58 21.86 20.36
C THR A 76 -13.60 20.80 19.93
N GLN A 77 -14.15 20.01 20.87
CA GLN A 77 -15.17 18.99 20.56
C GLN A 77 -16.39 19.56 19.83
N ALA A 78 -16.84 20.77 20.21
CA ALA A 78 -17.95 21.44 19.53
C ALA A 78 -17.61 21.81 18.10
N THR A 79 -16.37 22.24 17.81
CA THR A 79 -15.90 22.53 16.45
C THR A 79 -15.78 21.24 15.63
N ARG A 80 -15.37 20.12 16.24
CA ARG A 80 -15.33 18.80 15.57
C ARG A 80 -16.71 18.37 15.07
N MET A 81 -17.77 18.59 15.86
CA MET A 81 -19.14 18.29 15.43
C MET A 81 -19.60 19.19 14.28
N LYS A 82 -19.24 20.49 14.28
CA LYS A 82 -19.52 21.39 13.14
C LYS A 82 -18.78 20.94 11.90
N VAL A 83 -17.50 20.55 12.03
CA VAL A 83 -16.71 20.00 10.92
C VAL A 83 -17.32 18.70 10.41
N LEU A 84 -17.85 17.84 11.27
CA LEU A 84 -18.53 16.61 10.88
C LEU A 84 -19.81 16.88 10.06
N VAL A 85 -20.63 17.87 10.47
CA VAL A 85 -21.79 18.33 9.68
C VAL A 85 -21.34 18.85 8.31
N MET A 86 -20.31 19.69 8.30
CA MET A 86 -19.77 20.26 7.06
C MET A 86 -19.18 19.18 6.14
N ALA A 87 -18.53 18.17 6.71
CA ALA A 87 -18.00 17.04 5.96
C ALA A 87 -19.11 16.27 5.20
N PHE A 88 -20.20 15.94 5.90
CA PHE A 88 -21.33 15.29 5.23
C PHE A 88 -22.06 16.21 4.24
N PHE A 89 -22.09 17.52 4.50
CA PHE A 89 -22.65 18.48 3.54
C PHE A 89 -21.80 18.60 2.27
N ILE A 90 -20.46 18.58 2.39
CA ILE A 90 -19.54 18.55 1.24
C ILE A 90 -19.72 17.22 0.46
N ALA A 91 -19.85 16.09 1.16
CA ALA A 91 -20.13 14.80 0.53
C ALA A 91 -21.48 14.80 -0.20
N PHE A 92 -22.49 15.45 0.37
CA PHE A 92 -23.80 15.66 -0.28
C PHE A 92 -23.66 16.47 -1.57
N LEU A 93 -22.98 17.62 -1.54
CA LEU A 93 -22.79 18.46 -2.73
C LEU A 93 -22.03 17.71 -3.84
N GLY A 94 -20.96 17.01 -3.50
CA GLY A 94 -20.20 16.19 -4.45
C GLY A 94 -21.07 15.07 -5.05
N SER A 95 -21.86 14.37 -4.22
CA SER A 95 -22.76 13.32 -4.68
C SER A 95 -23.93 13.85 -5.53
N PHE A 96 -24.38 15.09 -5.28
CA PHE A 96 -25.37 15.77 -6.10
C PHE A 96 -24.81 16.15 -7.47
N LEU A 97 -23.57 16.67 -7.51
CA LEU A 97 -22.95 17.15 -8.75
C LEU A 97 -22.47 16.00 -9.66
N ALA A 98 -22.06 14.86 -9.09
CA ALA A 98 -21.46 13.76 -9.83
C ALA A 98 -22.32 13.23 -11.00
N PRO A 99 -23.60 12.86 -10.83
CA PRO A 99 -24.42 12.33 -11.90
C PRO A 99 -24.68 13.33 -13.03
N PHE A 100 -24.65 14.64 -12.75
CA PHE A 100 -24.89 15.70 -13.71
C PHE A 100 -23.63 16.34 -14.27
N SER A 101 -22.47 15.78 -13.96
CA SER A 101 -21.15 16.33 -14.32
C SER A 101 -20.98 16.55 -15.83
N HIS A 102 -21.50 15.67 -16.66
CA HIS A 102 -21.48 15.77 -18.12
C HIS A 102 -22.27 16.99 -18.63
N LEU A 103 -23.41 17.33 -18.00
CA LEU A 103 -24.22 18.48 -18.35
C LEU A 103 -23.59 19.80 -17.86
N PHE A 104 -23.20 19.85 -16.58
CA PHE A 104 -22.60 21.06 -16.00
C PHE A 104 -21.25 21.38 -16.64
N GLY A 105 -20.42 20.38 -16.90
CA GLY A 105 -19.14 20.59 -17.56
C GLY A 105 -19.28 21.22 -18.95
N ALA A 106 -20.26 20.76 -19.73
CA ALA A 106 -20.57 21.35 -21.03
C ALA A 106 -21.07 22.80 -20.92
N SER A 107 -21.95 23.08 -19.94
CA SER A 107 -22.56 24.41 -19.75
C SER A 107 -21.57 25.50 -19.35
N ILE A 108 -20.50 25.15 -18.61
CA ILE A 108 -19.50 26.11 -18.13
C ILE A 108 -18.18 26.08 -18.93
N GLY A 109 -18.15 25.36 -20.06
CA GLY A 109 -16.97 25.24 -20.91
C GLY A 109 -15.82 24.43 -20.30
N LEU A 110 -16.03 23.80 -19.14
CA LEU A 110 -15.13 22.82 -18.56
C LEU A 110 -15.49 21.44 -19.09
N GLY A 111 -14.51 20.61 -19.42
CA GLY A 111 -14.78 19.25 -19.82
C GLY A 111 -15.58 18.50 -18.73
N GLY A 112 -16.65 17.79 -19.09
CA GLY A 112 -17.50 17.08 -18.14
C GLY A 112 -16.73 16.11 -17.22
N LEU A 113 -15.67 15.51 -17.75
CA LEU A 113 -14.78 14.65 -16.98
C LEU A 113 -14.06 15.42 -15.85
N LEU A 114 -13.54 16.62 -16.13
CA LEU A 114 -12.90 17.47 -15.09
C LEU A 114 -13.89 17.84 -13.99
N PHE A 115 -15.14 18.14 -14.38
CA PHE A 115 -16.20 18.43 -13.42
C PHE A 115 -16.57 17.20 -12.58
N TYR A 116 -16.55 16.01 -13.18
CA TYR A 116 -16.70 14.75 -12.47
C TYR A 116 -15.56 14.53 -11.46
N TYR A 117 -14.31 14.78 -11.84
CA TYR A 117 -13.16 14.73 -10.92
C TYR A 117 -13.35 15.66 -9.71
N LEU A 118 -13.81 16.88 -9.94
CA LEU A 118 -14.08 17.83 -8.86
C LEU A 118 -15.19 17.30 -7.92
N SER A 119 -16.29 16.81 -8.45
CA SER A 119 -17.37 16.25 -7.65
C SER A 119 -16.91 15.03 -6.84
N ARG A 120 -16.07 14.17 -7.41
CA ARG A 120 -15.48 13.01 -6.75
C ARG A 120 -14.53 13.41 -5.61
N THR A 121 -13.71 14.45 -5.81
CA THR A 121 -12.83 14.95 -4.73
C THR A 121 -13.63 15.52 -3.57
N MET A 122 -14.78 16.16 -3.83
CA MET A 122 -15.70 16.63 -2.79
C MET A 122 -16.29 15.46 -1.98
N VAL A 123 -16.74 14.39 -2.65
CA VAL A 123 -17.25 13.18 -1.98
C VAL A 123 -16.17 12.57 -1.08
N ALA A 124 -14.98 12.39 -1.61
CA ALA A 124 -13.88 11.80 -0.86
C ALA A 124 -13.45 12.66 0.33
N TYR A 125 -13.29 13.97 0.13
CA TYR A 125 -12.97 14.90 1.22
C TYR A 125 -14.00 14.81 2.34
N GLY A 126 -15.28 14.86 1.98
CA GLY A 126 -16.37 14.81 2.95
C GLY A 126 -16.43 13.48 3.71
N THR A 127 -16.33 12.35 3.02
CA THR A 127 -16.38 11.03 3.65
C THR A 127 -15.16 10.72 4.51
N GLU A 128 -13.95 11.05 4.06
CA GLU A 128 -12.72 10.86 4.82
C GLU A 128 -12.68 11.74 6.07
N MET A 129 -13.06 13.01 5.92
CA MET A 129 -13.18 13.94 7.04
C MET A 129 -14.20 13.46 8.06
N ALA A 130 -15.37 12.96 7.61
CA ALA A 130 -16.39 12.43 8.50
C ALA A 130 -15.87 11.21 9.29
N GLN A 131 -15.23 10.26 8.64
CA GLN A 131 -14.66 9.08 9.30
C GLN A 131 -13.60 9.45 10.32
N TRP A 132 -12.72 10.41 9.98
CA TRP A 132 -11.69 10.89 10.89
C TRP A 132 -12.29 11.57 12.12
N GLN A 133 -13.26 12.49 11.94
CA GLN A 133 -13.90 13.18 13.07
C GLN A 133 -14.66 12.18 13.97
N LEU A 134 -15.37 11.22 13.40
CA LEU A 134 -16.05 10.16 14.15
C LEU A 134 -15.06 9.33 14.98
N ALA A 135 -13.95 8.88 14.38
CA ALA A 135 -12.93 8.13 15.09
C ALA A 135 -12.28 8.93 16.22
N THR A 136 -12.02 10.22 15.99
CA THR A 136 -11.42 11.11 16.99
C THR A 136 -12.37 11.40 18.16
N LEU A 137 -13.66 11.64 17.88
CA LEU A 137 -14.68 11.83 18.91
C LEU A 137 -14.83 10.61 19.81
N VAL A 138 -14.71 9.41 19.26
CA VAL A 138 -14.74 8.16 20.02
C VAL A 138 -13.46 7.95 20.83
N SER A 139 -12.30 8.29 20.26
CA SER A 139 -10.99 8.13 20.93
C SER A 139 -10.79 9.09 22.11
N ALA A 140 -11.54 10.18 22.19
CA ALA A 140 -11.48 11.15 23.28
C ALA A 140 -12.08 10.63 24.61
N ARG A 141 -12.59 9.41 24.66
CA ARG A 141 -13.12 8.78 25.88
C ARG A 141 -12.01 8.36 26.83
N SER A 142 -12.30 8.47 28.12
CA SER A 142 -11.36 8.10 29.19
C SER A 142 -11.20 6.58 29.38
N ASP A 143 -12.22 5.78 28.99
CA ASP A 143 -12.18 4.32 29.15
C ASP A 143 -11.71 3.61 27.86
N ARG A 144 -10.54 3.00 27.95
CA ARG A 144 -9.86 2.28 26.84
C ARG A 144 -10.70 1.13 26.28
N LYS A 145 -11.31 0.31 27.16
CA LYS A 145 -12.10 -0.86 26.74
C LYS A 145 -13.36 -0.44 25.98
N SER A 146 -14.04 0.58 26.45
CA SER A 146 -15.22 1.16 25.79
C SER A 146 -14.84 1.78 24.44
N THR A 147 -13.73 2.53 24.36
CA THR A 147 -13.21 3.13 23.14
C THR A 147 -12.91 2.07 22.09
N THR A 148 -12.19 0.99 22.45
CA THR A 148 -11.85 -0.10 21.53
C THR A 148 -13.10 -0.82 21.02
N ASN A 149 -14.08 -1.09 21.88
CA ASN A 149 -15.34 -1.72 21.48
C ASN A 149 -16.15 -0.83 20.52
N LEU A 150 -16.22 0.47 20.78
CA LEU A 150 -16.90 1.42 19.90
C LEU A 150 -16.23 1.54 18.53
N LEU A 151 -14.91 1.68 18.49
CA LEU A 151 -14.16 1.72 17.24
C LEU A 151 -14.37 0.44 16.42
N SER A 152 -14.34 -0.72 17.07
CA SER A 152 -14.62 -2.00 16.42
C SER A 152 -16.03 -2.07 15.85
N ALA A 153 -17.03 -1.62 16.61
CA ALA A 153 -18.42 -1.60 16.15
C ALA A 153 -18.63 -0.61 14.98
N MET A 154 -17.99 0.56 15.02
CA MET A 154 -18.02 1.51 13.89
C MET A 154 -17.45 0.88 12.62
N MET A 155 -16.39 0.09 12.72
CA MET A 155 -15.82 -0.63 11.56
C MET A 155 -16.77 -1.65 10.98
N VAL A 156 -17.43 -2.45 11.83
CA VAL A 156 -18.46 -3.38 11.39
C VAL A 156 -19.54 -2.62 10.62
N MET A 157 -19.97 -1.48 11.12
CA MET A 157 -20.98 -0.65 10.46
C MET A 157 -20.49 -0.01 9.15
N MET A 158 -19.20 0.31 9.06
CA MET A 158 -18.60 0.74 7.79
C MET A 158 -18.67 -0.37 6.74
N VAL A 159 -18.38 -1.60 7.12
CA VAL A 159 -18.51 -2.76 6.23
C VAL A 159 -19.97 -2.99 5.83
N VAL A 160 -20.91 -2.89 6.77
CA VAL A 160 -22.35 -2.98 6.47
C VAL A 160 -22.75 -1.94 5.43
N GLY A 161 -22.33 -0.68 5.60
CA GLY A 161 -22.63 0.38 4.62
C GLY A 161 -21.99 0.12 3.25
N ALA A 162 -20.71 -0.22 3.23
CA ALA A 162 -19.97 -0.38 1.98
C ALA A 162 -20.35 -1.63 1.20
N VAL A 163 -20.62 -2.74 1.87
CA VAL A 163 -20.77 -4.04 1.22
C VAL A 163 -22.24 -4.44 1.06
N LEU A 164 -23.01 -4.47 2.15
CA LEU A 164 -24.37 -4.96 2.09
C LEU A 164 -25.25 -4.01 1.27
N ILE A 165 -25.21 -2.72 1.58
CA ILE A 165 -26.11 -1.77 0.92
C ILE A 165 -25.67 -1.52 -0.53
N CYS A 166 -24.36 -1.35 -0.77
CA CYS A 166 -23.83 -1.18 -2.12
C CYS A 166 -24.08 -2.43 -2.97
N GLY A 167 -23.81 -3.64 -2.45
CA GLY A 167 -24.04 -4.89 -3.14
C GLY A 167 -25.52 -5.10 -3.51
N ILE A 168 -26.46 -4.72 -2.65
CA ILE A 168 -27.90 -4.76 -2.96
C ILE A 168 -28.26 -3.73 -4.05
N LEU A 169 -27.72 -2.51 -3.98
CA LEU A 169 -27.98 -1.48 -5.00
C LEU A 169 -27.45 -1.88 -6.38
N MET A 170 -26.33 -2.56 -6.44
CA MET A 170 -25.75 -3.05 -7.70
C MET A 170 -26.57 -4.18 -8.35
N GLN A 171 -27.52 -4.82 -7.64
CA GLN A 171 -28.44 -5.82 -8.22
C GLN A 171 -29.58 -5.20 -9.02
N ILE A 172 -29.82 -3.90 -8.88
CA ILE A 172 -30.84 -3.22 -9.68
C ILE A 172 -30.34 -3.18 -11.13
N PRO A 173 -31.11 -3.67 -12.14
CA PRO A 173 -30.68 -3.64 -13.53
C PRO A 173 -30.30 -2.21 -13.93
N LEU A 174 -29.03 -1.95 -14.14
CA LEU A 174 -28.52 -0.61 -14.39
C LEU A 174 -28.66 -0.26 -15.88
N THR A 175 -29.85 0.14 -16.29
CA THR A 175 -30.00 0.93 -17.51
C THR A 175 -29.44 2.34 -17.28
N LYS A 176 -29.15 3.08 -18.35
CA LYS A 176 -28.62 4.45 -18.28
C LYS A 176 -29.42 5.36 -17.33
N ALA A 177 -30.74 5.30 -17.39
CA ALA A 177 -31.62 6.06 -16.49
C ALA A 177 -31.56 5.59 -15.04
N ARG A 178 -31.48 4.28 -14.79
CA ARG A 178 -31.40 3.72 -13.44
C ARG A 178 -30.06 3.93 -12.80
N LEU A 179 -28.97 3.99 -13.57
CA LEU A 179 -27.66 4.36 -13.11
C LEU A 179 -27.66 5.78 -12.49
N MET A 180 -28.31 6.73 -13.14
CA MET A 180 -28.50 8.08 -12.59
C MET A 180 -29.25 8.05 -11.26
N VAL A 181 -30.33 7.27 -11.16
CA VAL A 181 -31.09 7.12 -9.91
C VAL A 181 -30.22 6.49 -8.81
N ALA A 182 -29.43 5.46 -9.12
CA ALA A 182 -28.53 4.82 -8.15
C ALA A 182 -27.47 5.80 -7.61
N MET A 183 -26.97 6.71 -8.44
CA MET A 183 -26.03 7.74 -8.04
C MET A 183 -26.65 8.85 -7.16
N VAL A 184 -27.97 8.96 -7.08
CA VAL A 184 -28.65 9.88 -6.15
C VAL A 184 -28.71 9.32 -4.72
N VAL A 185 -28.60 8.01 -4.53
CA VAL A 185 -28.63 7.37 -3.19
C VAL A 185 -27.54 7.92 -2.24
N PRO A 186 -26.28 8.04 -2.65
CA PRO A 186 -25.25 8.67 -1.82
C PRO A 186 -25.59 10.09 -1.38
N MET A 187 -26.19 10.87 -2.25
CA MET A 187 -26.64 12.23 -1.96
C MET A 187 -27.67 12.26 -0.81
N ILE A 188 -28.73 11.44 -0.91
CA ILE A 188 -29.77 11.36 0.14
C ILE A 188 -29.16 10.88 1.46
N ALA A 189 -28.30 9.88 1.41
CA ALA A 189 -27.62 9.34 2.59
C ALA A 189 -26.74 10.41 3.29
N ALA A 190 -25.91 11.13 2.54
CA ALA A 190 -25.05 12.17 3.08
C ALA A 190 -25.84 13.34 3.69
N MET A 191 -26.93 13.78 3.03
CA MET A 191 -27.83 14.82 3.58
C MET A 191 -28.50 14.36 4.87
N THR A 192 -28.98 13.12 4.91
CA THR A 192 -29.60 12.55 6.12
C THR A 192 -28.61 12.53 7.28
N ALA A 193 -27.36 12.14 7.06
CA ALA A 193 -26.32 12.18 8.08
C ALA A 193 -26.01 13.60 8.53
N ALA A 194 -25.91 14.56 7.63
CA ALA A 194 -25.66 15.97 7.97
C ALA A 194 -26.77 16.53 8.86
N ILE A 195 -28.03 16.31 8.52
CA ILE A 195 -29.19 16.76 9.30
C ILE A 195 -29.22 16.09 10.69
N MET A 196 -28.98 14.79 10.73
CA MET A 196 -28.97 13.99 11.96
C MET A 196 -27.92 14.52 12.96
N ILE A 197 -26.71 14.77 12.49
CA ILE A 197 -25.61 15.25 13.32
C ILE A 197 -25.81 16.72 13.71
N HIS A 198 -26.35 17.54 12.81
CA HIS A 198 -26.70 18.94 13.12
C HIS A 198 -27.72 19.05 14.26
N ARG A 199 -28.75 18.21 14.26
CA ARG A 199 -29.74 18.15 15.36
C ARG A 199 -29.12 17.77 16.70
N MET A 200 -28.09 16.89 16.68
CA MET A 200 -27.35 16.55 17.91
C MET A 200 -26.51 17.72 18.40
N LEU A 201 -25.86 18.46 17.50
CA LEU A 201 -25.05 19.63 17.86
C LEU A 201 -25.88 20.70 18.58
N ALA A 202 -27.11 20.91 18.13
CA ALA A 202 -28.02 21.89 18.74
C ALA A 202 -28.40 21.59 20.21
N GLN A 203 -28.20 20.36 20.68
CA GLN A 203 -28.57 19.91 22.05
C GLN A 203 -27.39 19.99 23.04
N HIS A 204 -26.19 20.48 22.63
CA HIS A 204 -24.99 20.39 23.47
C HIS A 204 -24.18 21.68 23.53
N SER A 205 -23.77 22.04 24.76
CA SER A 205 -22.91 23.21 25.03
C SER A 205 -21.42 22.93 24.71
N PRO A 206 -20.65 23.96 24.34
CA PRO A 206 -19.22 23.80 24.02
C PRO A 206 -18.39 23.47 25.28
N GLY A 207 -17.66 22.37 25.23
CA GLY A 207 -16.64 21.99 26.21
C GLY A 207 -15.33 22.76 26.04
N ASN A 208 -14.50 22.77 27.09
CA ASN A 208 -13.20 23.43 27.11
C ASN A 208 -12.25 22.90 26.02
N PRO A 209 -11.37 23.74 25.42
CA PRO A 209 -10.38 23.31 24.45
C PRO A 209 -9.36 22.37 25.09
N GLU A 210 -9.19 21.20 24.49
CA GLU A 210 -8.04 20.34 24.78
C GLU A 210 -6.78 20.91 24.12
N SER A 211 -5.71 21.08 24.91
CA SER A 211 -4.40 21.50 24.42
C SER A 211 -3.76 20.36 23.60
N ASN A 212 -3.92 20.41 22.29
CA ASN A 212 -3.23 19.50 21.38
C ASN A 212 -1.91 20.14 20.90
N VAL A 213 -0.85 19.84 21.61
CA VAL A 213 0.51 20.01 21.07
C VAL A 213 0.71 18.96 20.00
N SER A 214 1.27 19.34 18.85
CA SER A 214 1.64 18.39 17.78
C SER A 214 2.54 17.29 18.36
N ARG A 215 2.00 16.08 18.51
CA ARG A 215 2.70 14.92 19.09
C ARG A 215 3.26 13.98 18.02
N PHE A 216 3.38 14.47 16.78
CA PHE A 216 3.79 13.62 15.65
C PHE A 216 5.16 12.97 15.87
N GLY A 217 6.13 13.71 16.42
CA GLY A 217 7.44 13.15 16.78
C GLY A 217 7.33 12.01 17.80
N GLN A 218 6.51 12.19 18.84
CA GLN A 218 6.29 11.17 19.88
C GLN A 218 5.61 9.91 19.32
N VAL A 219 4.70 10.06 18.36
CA VAL A 219 4.04 8.93 17.68
C VAL A 219 5.04 8.17 16.82
N ALA A 220 5.89 8.88 16.06
CA ALA A 220 6.93 8.26 15.26
C ALA A 220 7.93 7.49 16.13
N ASP A 221 8.33 8.05 17.26
CA ASP A 221 9.21 7.39 18.23
C ASP A 221 8.54 6.14 18.84
N CYS A 222 7.27 6.24 19.21
CA CYS A 222 6.49 5.11 19.74
C CYS A 222 6.43 3.95 18.72
N ILE A 223 6.12 4.23 17.45
CA ILE A 223 6.06 3.20 16.41
C ILE A 223 7.45 2.65 16.08
N SER A 224 8.46 3.51 16.04
CA SER A 224 9.83 3.06 15.77
C SER A 224 10.42 2.21 16.90
N ALA A 225 9.91 2.35 18.11
CA ALA A 225 10.35 1.60 19.29
C ALA A 225 9.73 0.20 19.38
N ASP A 226 8.54 -0.03 18.80
CA ASP A 226 7.83 -1.32 18.90
C ASP A 226 7.52 -1.91 17.52
N VAL A 227 8.10 -3.07 17.24
CA VAL A 227 7.89 -3.85 16.00
C VAL A 227 6.47 -4.24 15.75
N ARG A 228 5.76 -4.54 16.82
CA ARG A 228 4.37 -4.98 16.76
C ARG A 228 3.50 -3.85 16.23
N LEU A 229 3.80 -2.59 16.64
CA LEU A 229 3.18 -1.41 16.05
C LEU A 229 3.56 -1.23 14.57
N GLN A 230 4.83 -1.53 14.20
CA GLN A 230 5.26 -1.49 12.80
C GLN A 230 4.53 -2.53 11.95
N LEU A 231 4.34 -3.76 12.45
CA LEU A 231 3.53 -4.79 11.79
C LEU A 231 2.09 -4.31 11.59
N SER A 232 1.50 -3.68 12.62
CA SER A 232 0.16 -3.11 12.52
C SER A 232 0.08 -2.02 11.44
N MET A 233 1.07 -1.12 11.36
CA MET A 233 1.12 -0.08 10.31
C MET A 233 1.35 -0.67 8.92
N ALA A 234 2.22 -1.67 8.78
CA ALA A 234 2.42 -2.39 7.52
C ALA A 234 1.14 -3.07 7.04
N THR A 235 0.37 -3.65 7.97
CA THR A 235 -0.94 -4.23 7.65
C THR A 235 -1.92 -3.15 7.24
N ALA A 236 -1.96 -1.98 7.89
CA ALA A 236 -2.83 -0.87 7.53
C ALA A 236 -2.62 -0.40 6.09
N PHE A 237 -1.37 -0.42 5.61
CA PHE A 237 -1.00 -0.04 4.26
C PHE A 237 -1.74 -0.89 3.21
N PHE A 238 -1.92 -2.18 3.44
CA PHE A 238 -2.59 -3.08 2.51
C PHE A 238 -4.10 -3.16 2.75
N VAL A 239 -4.54 -3.34 4.00
CA VAL A 239 -5.93 -3.61 4.37
C VAL A 239 -6.90 -2.51 3.95
N ARG A 240 -6.45 -1.25 3.93
CA ARG A 240 -7.31 -0.17 3.45
C ARG A 240 -7.43 -0.15 1.93
N ALA A 241 -6.37 -0.53 1.24
CA ALA A 241 -6.30 -0.53 -0.21
C ALA A 241 -7.01 -1.73 -0.85
N ASP A 242 -6.92 -2.91 -0.23
CA ASP A 242 -7.38 -4.17 -0.81
C ASP A 242 -8.88 -4.20 -1.09
N PHE A 243 -9.69 -3.77 -0.13
CA PHE A 243 -11.14 -3.77 -0.26
C PHE A 243 -11.63 -2.80 -1.36
N ILE A 244 -10.98 -1.64 -1.46
CA ILE A 244 -11.26 -0.66 -2.51
C ILE A 244 -10.82 -1.22 -3.87
N ALA A 245 -9.63 -1.82 -3.92
CA ALA A 245 -9.07 -2.39 -5.14
C ALA A 245 -9.86 -3.60 -5.63
N VAL A 246 -10.31 -4.49 -4.75
CA VAL A 246 -11.16 -5.63 -5.14
C VAL A 246 -12.46 -5.13 -5.76
N ASN A 247 -13.15 -4.17 -5.12
CA ASN A 247 -14.37 -3.60 -5.69
C ASN A 247 -14.14 -2.98 -7.07
N LEU A 248 -13.08 -2.19 -7.21
CA LEU A 248 -12.77 -1.50 -8.45
C LEU A 248 -12.36 -2.48 -9.56
N PHE A 249 -11.27 -3.22 -9.33
CA PHE A 249 -10.66 -4.04 -10.38
C PHE A 249 -11.47 -5.28 -10.70
N PHE A 250 -12.20 -5.85 -9.75
CA PHE A 250 -13.10 -6.96 -10.03
C PHE A 250 -14.32 -6.53 -10.87
N SER A 251 -14.90 -5.36 -10.56
CA SER A 251 -15.98 -4.80 -11.39
C SER A 251 -15.48 -4.46 -12.80
N LEU A 252 -14.29 -3.86 -12.92
CA LEU A 252 -13.67 -3.60 -14.22
C LEU A 252 -13.41 -4.88 -15.00
N TRP A 253 -12.91 -5.91 -14.34
CA TRP A 253 -12.67 -7.22 -14.97
C TRP A 253 -13.97 -7.86 -15.47
N CYS A 254 -15.05 -7.84 -14.68
CA CYS A 254 -16.36 -8.31 -15.14
C CYS A 254 -16.88 -7.52 -16.35
N ILE A 255 -16.73 -6.19 -16.34
CA ILE A 255 -17.12 -5.33 -17.46
C ILE A 255 -16.30 -5.67 -18.72
N SER A 256 -14.98 -5.85 -18.58
CA SER A 256 -14.11 -6.18 -19.71
C SER A 256 -14.45 -7.51 -20.36
N PHE A 257 -14.89 -8.45 -19.55
CA PHE A 257 -15.20 -9.80 -19.99
C PHE A 257 -16.64 -9.94 -20.52
N ALA A 258 -17.50 -8.93 -20.27
CA ALA A 258 -18.92 -8.96 -20.62
C ALA A 258 -19.16 -9.18 -22.11
N ASP A 259 -18.41 -8.47 -22.95
CA ASP A 259 -18.53 -8.55 -24.41
C ASP A 259 -18.13 -9.94 -24.95
N LEU A 260 -17.18 -10.63 -24.28
CA LEU A 260 -16.72 -11.98 -24.64
C LEU A 260 -17.78 -13.05 -24.35
N VAL A 261 -18.59 -12.87 -23.30
CA VAL A 261 -19.65 -13.81 -22.89
C VAL A 261 -21.04 -13.37 -23.34
N GLY A 262 -21.15 -12.29 -24.10
CA GLY A 262 -22.40 -11.82 -24.70
C GLY A 262 -23.43 -11.28 -23.69
N ILE A 263 -22.99 -10.73 -22.55
CA ILE A 263 -23.84 -10.11 -21.54
C ILE A 263 -23.70 -8.58 -21.55
N THR A 264 -24.74 -7.89 -21.07
CA THR A 264 -24.68 -6.43 -20.96
C THR A 264 -23.72 -6.00 -19.84
N ARG A 265 -23.04 -4.87 -19.99
CA ARG A 265 -22.14 -4.29 -18.98
C ARG A 265 -22.85 -4.05 -17.64
N GLY A 266 -24.12 -3.65 -17.67
CA GLY A 266 -24.96 -3.54 -16.47
C GLY A 266 -25.15 -4.87 -15.74
N ALA A 267 -25.34 -5.99 -16.48
CA ALA A 267 -25.42 -7.32 -15.89
C ALA A 267 -24.07 -7.78 -15.32
N ALA A 268 -22.96 -7.42 -15.96
CA ALA A 268 -21.62 -7.69 -15.44
C ALA A 268 -21.35 -6.99 -14.11
N VAL A 269 -21.75 -5.72 -13.99
CA VAL A 269 -21.64 -4.96 -12.72
C VAL A 269 -22.55 -5.57 -11.64
N ALA A 270 -23.75 -6.01 -11.99
CA ALA A 270 -24.65 -6.69 -11.06
C ALA A 270 -24.05 -8.02 -10.56
N HIS A 271 -23.41 -8.79 -11.44
CA HIS A 271 -22.69 -10.01 -11.06
C HIS A 271 -21.53 -9.71 -10.10
N ALA A 272 -20.70 -8.72 -10.42
CA ALA A 272 -19.63 -8.26 -9.52
C ALA A 272 -20.19 -7.83 -8.16
N GLY A 273 -21.27 -7.04 -8.15
CA GLY A 273 -21.95 -6.60 -6.93
C GLY A 273 -22.47 -7.76 -6.08
N TRP A 274 -23.02 -8.81 -6.70
CA TRP A 274 -23.45 -10.02 -5.99
C TRP A 274 -22.29 -10.74 -5.31
N LEU A 275 -21.18 -10.94 -6.01
CA LEU A 275 -20.00 -11.59 -5.46
C LEU A 275 -19.36 -10.74 -4.36
N MET A 276 -19.33 -9.41 -4.50
CA MET A 276 -18.87 -8.50 -3.45
C MET A 276 -19.78 -8.53 -2.22
N LEU A 277 -21.10 -8.67 -2.42
CA LEU A 277 -22.05 -8.88 -1.33
C LEU A 277 -21.74 -10.16 -0.54
N LEU A 278 -21.50 -11.27 -1.22
CA LEU A 278 -21.13 -12.55 -0.59
C LEU A 278 -19.78 -12.44 0.14
N THR A 279 -18.80 -11.76 -0.45
CA THR A 279 -17.50 -11.46 0.18
C THR A 279 -17.69 -10.69 1.49
N GLY A 280 -18.55 -9.68 1.49
CA GLY A 280 -18.86 -8.90 2.68
C GLY A 280 -19.67 -9.66 3.72
N LEU A 281 -20.56 -10.55 3.31
CA LEU A 281 -21.26 -11.45 4.24
C LEU A 281 -20.26 -12.41 4.92
N ALA A 282 -19.30 -12.96 4.16
CA ALA A 282 -18.24 -13.81 4.71
C ALA A 282 -17.36 -13.04 5.70
N LEU A 283 -17.02 -11.77 5.37
CA LEU A 283 -16.30 -10.88 6.26
C LEU A 283 -17.05 -10.70 7.58
N LEU A 284 -18.33 -10.35 7.53
CA LEU A 284 -19.15 -10.15 8.74
C LEU A 284 -19.34 -11.45 9.54
N ALA A 285 -19.60 -12.56 8.86
CA ALA A 285 -19.79 -13.87 9.50
C ALA A 285 -18.51 -14.38 10.19
N SER A 286 -17.34 -13.99 9.70
CA SER A 286 -16.05 -14.40 10.29
C SER A 286 -15.62 -13.58 11.52
N LEU A 287 -16.24 -12.42 11.80
CA LEU A 287 -15.87 -11.57 12.94
C LEU A 287 -15.97 -12.29 14.32
N PRO A 288 -17.03 -13.06 14.62
CA PRO A 288 -17.08 -13.84 15.88
C PRO A 288 -15.96 -14.87 15.98
N PHE A 289 -15.60 -15.50 14.85
CA PHE A 289 -14.49 -16.44 14.79
C PHE A 289 -13.17 -15.76 15.15
N TRP A 290 -12.85 -14.62 14.53
CA TRP A 290 -11.62 -13.87 14.82
C TRP A 290 -11.57 -13.38 16.25
N ARG A 291 -12.71 -12.93 16.81
CA ARG A 291 -12.81 -12.56 18.22
C ARG A 291 -12.49 -13.73 19.15
N ALA A 292 -13.05 -14.90 18.88
CA ALA A 292 -12.79 -16.11 19.64
C ALA A 292 -11.35 -16.61 19.46
N PHE A 293 -10.80 -16.51 18.27
CA PHE A 293 -9.42 -16.88 17.98
C PHE A 293 -8.44 -15.99 18.75
N MET A 294 -8.61 -14.66 18.69
CA MET A 294 -7.79 -13.70 19.44
C MET A 294 -7.93 -13.81 20.97
N ALA A 295 -9.01 -14.36 21.46
CA ALA A 295 -9.17 -14.63 22.90
C ALA A 295 -8.31 -15.82 23.38
N ARG A 296 -7.88 -16.70 22.46
CA ARG A 296 -7.12 -17.93 22.74
C ARG A 296 -5.69 -17.93 22.20
N SER A 297 -5.39 -17.00 21.31
CA SER A 297 -4.07 -16.86 20.66
C SER A 297 -3.60 -15.41 20.71
N SER A 298 -2.33 -15.19 20.38
CA SER A 298 -1.78 -13.83 20.28
C SER A 298 -2.40 -13.05 19.12
N ARG A 299 -2.42 -11.70 19.23
CA ARG A 299 -2.90 -10.80 18.14
C ARG A 299 -2.01 -10.94 16.92
N ILE A 300 -0.69 -11.15 17.11
CA ILE A 300 0.27 -11.35 16.02
C ILE A 300 -0.01 -12.66 15.30
N SER A 301 -0.30 -13.75 16.04
CA SER A 301 -0.70 -15.03 15.43
C SER A 301 -2.01 -14.91 14.65
N ALA A 302 -3.00 -14.22 15.22
CA ALA A 302 -4.27 -13.97 14.53
C ALA A 302 -4.06 -13.15 13.25
N LEU A 303 -3.18 -12.15 13.32
CA LEU A 303 -2.80 -11.33 12.17
C LEU A 303 -2.08 -12.15 11.10
N GLY A 304 -1.13 -12.99 11.48
CA GLY A 304 -0.42 -13.89 10.56
C GLY A 304 -1.35 -14.85 9.82
N VAL A 305 -2.28 -15.48 10.54
CA VAL A 305 -3.28 -16.39 9.94
C VAL A 305 -4.24 -15.65 9.02
N SER A 306 -4.74 -14.48 9.43
CA SER A 306 -5.67 -13.71 8.59
C SER A 306 -5.01 -13.16 7.33
N LEU A 307 -3.75 -12.70 7.42
CA LEU A 307 -2.94 -12.28 6.28
C LEU A 307 -2.69 -13.44 5.31
N SER A 308 -2.44 -14.66 5.82
CA SER A 308 -2.26 -15.88 5.01
C SER A 308 -3.52 -16.20 4.21
N ILE A 309 -4.68 -16.15 4.85
CA ILE A 309 -5.97 -16.43 4.20
C ILE A 309 -6.25 -15.39 3.11
N ALA A 310 -6.03 -14.11 3.39
CA ALA A 310 -6.18 -13.04 2.40
C ALA A 310 -5.19 -13.20 1.23
N ALA A 311 -3.91 -13.47 1.52
CA ALA A 311 -2.89 -13.72 0.51
C ALA A 311 -3.28 -14.87 -0.42
N MET A 312 -3.72 -15.99 0.14
CA MET A 312 -4.17 -17.15 -0.63
C MET A 312 -5.37 -16.80 -1.50
N GLY A 313 -6.37 -16.09 -0.96
CA GLY A 313 -7.54 -15.65 -1.73
C GLY A 313 -7.14 -14.78 -2.92
N PHE A 314 -6.29 -13.79 -2.73
CA PHE A 314 -5.80 -12.92 -3.81
C PHE A 314 -4.99 -13.68 -4.87
N LEU A 315 -4.08 -14.57 -4.44
CA LEU A 315 -3.25 -15.36 -5.36
C LEU A 315 -4.08 -16.38 -6.15
N LEU A 316 -5.09 -16.99 -5.54
CA LEU A 316 -6.02 -17.87 -6.25
C LEU A 316 -6.91 -17.10 -7.22
N LEU A 317 -7.43 -15.94 -6.82
CA LEU A 317 -8.23 -15.09 -7.70
C LEU A 317 -7.44 -14.65 -8.95
N SER A 318 -6.15 -14.36 -8.78
CA SER A 318 -5.28 -13.98 -9.90
C SER A 318 -4.99 -15.11 -10.91
N ARG A 319 -5.43 -16.34 -10.65
CA ARG A 319 -5.24 -17.51 -11.53
C ARG A 319 -6.50 -17.88 -12.31
N ILE A 320 -7.57 -17.18 -12.09
CA ILE A 320 -8.84 -17.42 -12.77
C ILE A 320 -8.88 -16.56 -14.03
N ASP A 321 -9.26 -17.17 -15.16
CA ASP A 321 -9.32 -16.49 -16.45
C ASP A 321 -10.71 -15.89 -16.69
N ASP A 322 -11.76 -16.51 -16.18
CA ASP A 322 -13.17 -16.13 -16.40
C ASP A 322 -13.82 -15.68 -15.07
N PRO A 323 -14.16 -14.37 -14.93
CA PRO A 323 -14.75 -13.84 -13.71
C PRO A 323 -16.21 -14.27 -13.48
N PHE A 324 -16.87 -14.87 -14.48
CA PHE A 324 -18.24 -15.39 -14.38
C PHE A 324 -18.31 -16.86 -13.99
N ASN A 325 -17.16 -17.53 -13.92
CA ASN A 325 -17.10 -18.95 -13.59
C ASN A 325 -17.13 -19.20 -12.07
N GLY A 326 -17.72 -20.33 -11.65
CA GLY A 326 -17.91 -20.72 -10.26
C GLY A 326 -16.68 -20.71 -9.35
N PRO A 327 -15.45 -21.05 -9.80
CA PRO A 327 -14.25 -20.99 -9.00
C PRO A 327 -13.91 -19.63 -8.38
N VAL A 328 -14.41 -18.50 -8.91
CA VAL A 328 -14.17 -17.13 -8.40
C VAL A 328 -14.68 -16.95 -6.98
N MET A 329 -15.77 -17.62 -6.61
CA MET A 329 -16.44 -17.44 -5.32
C MET A 329 -15.54 -17.85 -4.14
N GLY A 330 -14.80 -18.96 -4.24
CA GLY A 330 -13.91 -19.43 -3.19
C GLY A 330 -12.84 -18.42 -2.77
N PRO A 331 -12.00 -17.95 -3.70
CA PRO A 331 -11.02 -16.89 -3.46
C PRO A 331 -11.61 -15.60 -2.87
N LEU A 332 -12.75 -15.15 -3.37
CA LEU A 332 -13.41 -13.94 -2.86
C LEU A 332 -13.89 -14.11 -1.40
N LEU A 333 -14.44 -15.27 -1.04
CA LEU A 333 -14.80 -15.58 0.34
C LEU A 333 -13.55 -15.60 1.24
N MET A 334 -12.43 -16.18 0.79
CA MET A 334 -11.16 -16.17 1.52
C MET A 334 -10.65 -14.73 1.72
N ILE A 335 -10.72 -13.87 0.72
CA ILE A 335 -10.37 -12.45 0.85
C ILE A 335 -11.23 -11.80 1.93
N GLY A 336 -12.55 -12.00 1.92
CA GLY A 336 -13.46 -11.43 2.93
C GLY A 336 -13.13 -11.90 4.36
N ILE A 337 -12.92 -13.21 4.55
CA ILE A 337 -12.55 -13.80 5.85
C ILE A 337 -11.18 -13.28 6.33
N GLY A 338 -10.18 -13.26 5.45
CA GLY A 338 -8.85 -12.77 5.78
C GLY A 338 -8.84 -11.28 6.10
N HIS A 339 -9.50 -10.46 5.28
CA HIS A 339 -9.62 -9.01 5.46
C HIS A 339 -10.20 -8.64 6.85
N SER A 340 -11.26 -9.34 7.28
CA SER A 340 -11.88 -9.08 8.59
C SER A 340 -10.90 -9.29 9.75
N GLY A 341 -10.11 -10.38 9.70
CA GLY A 341 -9.10 -10.67 10.71
C GLY A 341 -7.96 -9.66 10.69
N CYS A 342 -7.45 -9.31 9.50
CA CYS A 342 -6.41 -8.29 9.32
C CYS A 342 -6.85 -6.93 9.88
N LEU A 343 -8.06 -6.49 9.52
CA LEU A 343 -8.61 -5.21 9.97
C LEU A 343 -8.80 -5.17 11.48
N MET A 344 -9.32 -6.25 12.07
CA MET A 344 -9.61 -6.33 13.49
C MET A 344 -8.33 -6.47 14.32
N ALA A 345 -7.44 -7.42 13.97
CA ALA A 345 -6.22 -7.69 14.72
C ALA A 345 -5.22 -6.54 14.68
N SER A 346 -5.00 -5.92 13.51
CA SER A 346 -4.05 -4.81 13.38
C SER A 346 -4.46 -3.58 14.19
N ARG A 347 -5.75 -3.22 14.19
CA ARG A 347 -6.23 -2.07 14.96
C ARG A 347 -6.26 -2.31 16.46
N ILE A 348 -6.65 -3.52 16.88
CA ILE A 348 -6.61 -3.89 18.30
C ILE A 348 -5.17 -3.86 18.78
N LEU A 349 -4.23 -4.44 18.02
CA LEU A 349 -2.81 -4.43 18.33
C LEU A 349 -2.27 -3.00 18.46
N ALA A 350 -2.59 -2.11 17.50
CA ALA A 350 -2.21 -0.71 17.57
C ALA A 350 -2.80 -0.01 18.82
N ALA A 351 -4.05 -0.31 19.17
CA ALA A 351 -4.70 0.29 20.34
C ALA A 351 -4.14 -0.23 21.66
N GLU A 352 -3.85 -1.52 21.76
CA GLU A 352 -3.32 -2.15 22.98
C GLU A 352 -1.89 -1.73 23.30
N LEU A 353 -1.06 -1.52 22.29
CA LEU A 353 0.35 -1.17 22.45
C LEU A 353 0.60 0.34 22.58
N SER A 354 -0.36 1.16 22.21
CA SER A 354 -0.20 2.62 22.27
C SER A 354 -0.44 3.16 23.68
N PRO A 355 0.39 4.10 24.16
CA PRO A 355 0.08 4.86 25.38
C PRO A 355 -1.27 5.58 25.25
N GLN A 356 -2.03 5.69 26.35
CA GLN A 356 -3.37 6.31 26.35
C GLN A 356 -3.34 7.72 25.74
N ALA A 357 -2.30 8.52 26.05
CA ALA A 357 -2.13 9.87 25.53
C ALA A 357 -1.84 9.93 24.01
N LEU A 358 -1.38 8.83 23.41
CA LEU A 358 -1.02 8.74 21.99
C LEU A 358 -2.01 7.90 21.18
N LEU A 359 -3.05 7.33 21.80
CA LEU A 359 -4.01 6.45 21.14
C LEU A 359 -4.67 7.12 19.91
N GLY A 360 -5.19 8.33 20.07
CA GLY A 360 -5.78 9.10 18.96
C GLY A 360 -4.78 9.39 17.83
N PRO A 361 -3.62 10.00 18.14
CA PRO A 361 -2.55 10.22 17.17
C PRO A 361 -2.05 8.95 16.46
N VAL A 362 -1.92 7.81 17.14
CA VAL A 362 -1.53 6.53 16.52
C VAL A 362 -2.62 6.02 15.57
N GLN A 363 -3.89 6.08 15.96
CA GLN A 363 -5.00 5.71 15.08
C GLN A 363 -5.09 6.62 13.85
N ARG A 364 -4.77 7.92 13.99
CA ARG A 364 -4.66 8.85 12.87
C ARG A 364 -3.54 8.43 11.91
N LEU A 365 -2.35 8.11 12.42
CA LEU A 365 -1.25 7.66 11.58
C LEU A 365 -1.56 6.33 10.89
N PHE A 366 -2.27 5.41 11.57
CA PHE A 366 -2.78 4.18 10.96
C PHE A 366 -3.66 4.47 9.73
N GLN A 367 -4.56 5.46 9.81
CA GLN A 367 -5.39 5.89 8.68
C GLN A 367 -4.55 6.52 7.56
N LEU A 368 -3.58 7.38 7.90
CA LEU A 368 -2.69 8.02 6.92
C LEU A 368 -1.86 6.99 6.16
N VAL A 369 -1.28 6.01 6.86
CA VAL A 369 -0.51 4.92 6.24
C VAL A 369 -1.39 4.09 5.30
N GLY A 370 -2.62 3.77 5.72
CA GLY A 370 -3.59 3.10 4.86
C GLY A 370 -3.95 3.92 3.62
N GLY A 371 -4.11 5.25 3.75
CA GLY A 371 -4.34 6.13 2.61
C GLY A 371 -3.19 6.18 1.62
N VAL A 372 -1.94 6.19 2.11
CA VAL A 372 -0.74 6.06 1.26
C VAL A 372 -0.74 4.71 0.54
N GLY A 373 -1.15 3.63 1.24
CA GLY A 373 -1.33 2.31 0.64
C GLY A 373 -2.32 2.31 -0.52
N VAL A 374 -3.49 2.97 -0.35
CA VAL A 374 -4.48 3.13 -1.43
C VAL A 374 -3.85 3.82 -2.64
N ILE A 375 -3.15 4.95 -2.43
CA ILE A 375 -2.52 5.71 -3.51
C ILE A 375 -1.55 4.83 -4.30
N LEU A 376 -0.62 4.18 -3.63
CA LEU A 376 0.45 3.43 -4.30
C LEU A 376 -0.05 2.13 -4.91
N LEU A 377 -0.86 1.35 -4.19
CA LEU A 377 -1.30 0.03 -4.65
C LEU A 377 -2.39 0.11 -5.71
N VAL A 378 -3.33 1.06 -5.61
CA VAL A 378 -4.38 1.21 -6.61
C VAL A 378 -3.82 1.82 -7.89
N GLN A 379 -2.91 2.80 -7.79
CA GLN A 379 -2.25 3.35 -8.98
C GLN A 379 -1.44 2.28 -9.71
N SER A 380 -0.63 1.51 -8.99
CA SER A 380 0.11 0.39 -9.57
C SER A 380 -0.83 -0.67 -10.14
N GLY A 381 -1.91 -0.98 -9.42
CA GLY A 381 -2.94 -1.92 -9.88
C GLY A 381 -3.59 -1.48 -11.19
N GLY A 382 -3.96 -0.20 -11.34
CA GLY A 382 -4.54 0.34 -12.56
C GLY A 382 -3.60 0.28 -13.75
N TYR A 383 -2.34 0.65 -13.53
CA TYR A 383 -1.31 0.52 -14.55
C TYR A 383 -1.12 -0.93 -15.02
N TYR A 384 -1.00 -1.87 -14.07
CA TYR A 384 -0.83 -3.27 -14.41
C TYR A 384 -2.08 -3.94 -14.97
N PHE A 385 -3.26 -3.45 -14.59
CA PHE A 385 -4.53 -3.88 -15.18
C PHE A 385 -4.56 -3.65 -16.69
N ASP A 386 -4.20 -2.43 -17.12
CA ASP A 386 -4.18 -2.05 -18.54
C ASP A 386 -2.97 -2.66 -19.30
N ALA A 387 -1.78 -2.65 -18.68
CA ALA A 387 -0.54 -3.05 -19.34
C ALA A 387 -0.33 -4.56 -19.42
N VAL A 388 -0.90 -5.34 -18.49
CA VAL A 388 -0.61 -6.78 -18.37
C VAL A 388 -1.87 -7.62 -18.40
N GLY A 389 -2.93 -7.19 -17.72
CA GLY A 389 -4.22 -7.87 -17.70
C GLY A 389 -4.97 -7.74 -16.38
N PRO A 390 -6.29 -8.05 -16.40
CA PRO A 390 -7.21 -7.78 -15.32
C PRO A 390 -6.92 -8.54 -14.02
N GLN A 391 -6.18 -9.63 -14.05
CA GLN A 391 -5.82 -10.43 -12.88
C GLN A 391 -4.60 -9.87 -12.11
N THR A 392 -3.80 -9.01 -12.74
CA THR A 392 -2.51 -8.54 -12.20
C THR A 392 -2.64 -7.73 -10.91
N PRO A 393 -3.64 -6.87 -10.71
CA PRO A 393 -3.85 -6.19 -9.43
C PRO A 393 -3.97 -7.18 -8.26
N PHE A 394 -4.66 -8.31 -8.46
CA PHE A 394 -4.81 -9.33 -7.42
C PHE A 394 -3.50 -10.04 -7.08
N THR A 395 -2.63 -10.26 -8.08
CA THR A 395 -1.27 -10.76 -7.86
C THR A 395 -0.45 -9.79 -7.00
N LEU A 396 -0.55 -8.49 -7.26
CA LEU A 396 0.14 -7.45 -6.49
C LEU A 396 -0.28 -7.48 -5.00
N PHE A 397 -1.59 -7.51 -4.74
CA PHE A 397 -2.10 -7.58 -3.37
C PHE A 397 -1.73 -8.90 -2.68
N GLY A 398 -1.90 -10.03 -3.36
CA GLY A 398 -1.57 -11.35 -2.81
C GLY A 398 -0.10 -11.48 -2.43
N SER A 399 0.80 -10.98 -3.27
CA SER A 399 2.25 -10.97 -2.99
C SER A 399 2.59 -10.08 -1.80
N GLY A 400 1.97 -8.90 -1.70
CA GLY A 400 2.16 -8.00 -0.58
C GLY A 400 1.67 -8.58 0.75
N TYR A 401 0.50 -9.21 0.74
CA TYR A 401 -0.03 -9.92 1.91
C TYR A 401 0.85 -11.09 2.34
N LEU A 402 1.33 -11.90 1.38
CA LEU A 402 2.24 -13.00 1.65
C LEU A 402 3.53 -12.50 2.33
N PHE A 403 4.05 -11.37 1.87
CA PHE A 403 5.22 -10.74 2.43
C PHE A 403 5.03 -10.37 3.92
N ILE A 404 3.91 -9.71 4.26
CA ILE A 404 3.62 -9.34 5.65
C ILE A 404 3.32 -10.59 6.49
N THR A 405 2.69 -11.61 5.91
CA THR A 405 2.45 -12.91 6.54
C THR A 405 3.76 -13.54 7.02
N MET A 406 4.76 -13.61 6.15
CA MET A 406 6.07 -14.17 6.50
C MET A 406 6.71 -13.38 7.66
N TYR A 407 6.56 -12.05 7.66
CA TYR A 407 7.05 -11.21 8.74
C TYR A 407 6.32 -11.47 10.07
N ALA A 408 4.99 -11.61 10.04
CA ALA A 408 4.19 -11.92 11.23
C ALA A 408 4.57 -13.28 11.82
N PHE A 409 4.69 -14.33 10.99
CA PHE A 409 5.12 -15.65 11.47
C PHE A 409 6.57 -15.68 11.95
N TRP A 410 7.46 -14.91 11.33
CA TRP A 410 8.81 -14.74 11.84
C TRP A 410 8.81 -14.14 13.26
N MET A 411 7.94 -13.16 13.54
CA MET A 411 7.80 -12.60 14.88
C MET A 411 7.32 -13.65 15.88
N VAL A 412 6.29 -14.45 15.52
CA VAL A 412 5.79 -15.54 16.35
C VAL A 412 6.88 -16.57 16.62
N ALA A 413 7.63 -16.98 15.60
CA ALA A 413 8.71 -17.96 15.73
C ALA A 413 9.87 -17.49 16.61
N ASN A 414 10.05 -16.17 16.75
CA ASN A 414 11.06 -15.58 17.65
C ASN A 414 10.52 -15.20 19.03
N GLY A 415 9.30 -15.65 19.38
CA GLY A 415 8.70 -15.42 20.69
C GLY A 415 8.38 -13.95 20.98
N ILE A 416 8.19 -13.14 19.94
CA ILE A 416 7.76 -11.74 20.08
C ILE A 416 6.26 -11.77 20.34
N ASP A 417 5.90 -11.98 21.61
CA ASP A 417 4.50 -12.05 22.05
C ASP A 417 4.00 -10.68 22.56
N GLU A 418 2.70 -10.48 22.51
CA GLU A 418 2.01 -9.31 23.03
C GLU A 418 1.78 -9.34 24.55
N HIS A 419 1.88 -10.53 25.16
CA HIS A 419 1.63 -10.75 26.61
C HIS A 419 2.82 -10.39 27.51
N ALA A 420 3.96 -9.98 26.95
CA ALA A 420 5.03 -9.45 27.79
C ALA A 420 4.53 -8.17 28.46
N ASP A 421 4.44 -8.22 29.79
CA ASP A 421 4.09 -7.11 30.66
C ASP A 421 4.52 -5.76 30.11
N HIS A 422 3.76 -4.70 30.39
CA HIS A 422 3.97 -3.28 30.01
C HIS A 422 5.35 -2.68 30.39
N THR A 423 6.28 -3.48 30.84
CA THR A 423 7.70 -3.16 30.77
C THR A 423 8.03 -3.07 29.29
N LEU A 424 8.22 -1.82 28.82
CA LEU A 424 8.90 -1.53 27.57
C LEU A 424 9.95 -2.61 27.34
N ILE A 425 9.62 -3.62 26.52
CA ILE A 425 10.65 -4.47 25.98
C ILE A 425 11.50 -3.46 25.24
N LYS A 426 12.66 -3.09 25.83
CA LYS A 426 13.73 -2.49 25.07
C LYS A 426 14.09 -3.53 24.04
N VAL A 427 13.26 -3.62 23.00
CA VAL A 427 13.63 -4.32 21.80
C VAL A 427 14.87 -3.56 21.36
N HIS A 428 16.02 -4.15 21.66
CA HIS A 428 17.27 -3.75 21.08
C HIS A 428 16.96 -3.44 19.64
N THR A 429 17.09 -2.19 19.28
CA THR A 429 16.81 -1.58 17.98
C THR A 429 16.51 -2.63 16.93
N LEU A 430 15.21 -2.74 16.60
CA LEU A 430 14.69 -3.81 15.76
C LEU A 430 15.63 -4.10 14.62
N ASP A 431 16.04 -5.32 14.49
CA ASP A 431 16.77 -5.74 13.31
C ASP A 431 15.80 -5.85 12.14
N MET A 432 15.60 -4.73 11.44
CA MET A 432 14.79 -4.69 10.20
C MET A 432 15.41 -5.54 9.07
N LYS A 433 16.47 -6.30 9.35
CA LYS A 433 17.14 -7.14 8.35
C LYS A 433 16.19 -8.10 7.65
N PRO A 434 15.28 -8.85 8.34
CA PRO A 434 14.35 -9.73 7.64
C PRO A 434 13.46 -8.96 6.66
N LEU A 435 12.95 -7.80 7.07
CA LEU A 435 12.12 -6.97 6.20
C LEU A 435 12.89 -6.49 4.98
N VAL A 436 14.09 -5.93 5.17
CA VAL A 436 14.95 -5.50 4.06
C VAL A 436 15.35 -6.68 3.20
N PHE A 437 15.64 -7.85 3.80
CA PHE A 437 15.92 -9.09 3.08
C PHE A 437 14.78 -9.48 2.15
N MET A 438 13.54 -9.46 2.66
CA MET A 438 12.36 -9.81 1.88
C MET A 438 12.09 -8.79 0.76
N PHE A 439 12.22 -7.48 1.03
CA PHE A 439 12.11 -6.45 -0.01
C PHE A 439 13.11 -6.66 -1.14
N CYS A 440 14.33 -7.06 -0.80
CA CYS A 440 15.33 -7.34 -1.82
C CYS A 440 15.02 -8.58 -2.67
N LEU A 441 14.16 -9.50 -2.21
CA LEU A 441 13.70 -10.66 -2.97
C LEU A 441 12.52 -10.37 -3.89
N VAL A 442 11.77 -9.28 -3.67
CA VAL A 442 10.57 -8.96 -4.46
C VAL A 442 10.81 -9.03 -5.97
N PRO A 443 11.87 -8.44 -6.55
CA PRO A 443 12.05 -8.50 -8.00
C PRO A 443 12.23 -9.93 -8.54
N VAL A 444 13.01 -10.77 -7.87
CA VAL A 444 13.20 -12.15 -8.36
C VAL A 444 11.98 -13.02 -8.16
N THR A 445 11.21 -12.82 -7.08
CA THR A 445 9.95 -13.54 -6.88
C THR A 445 8.89 -13.12 -7.89
N TRP A 446 8.84 -11.85 -8.26
CA TRP A 446 7.98 -11.37 -9.34
C TRP A 446 8.35 -12.01 -10.68
N LEU A 447 9.64 -12.00 -11.03
CA LEU A 447 10.12 -12.61 -12.29
C LEU A 447 9.84 -14.12 -12.30
N ALA A 448 10.17 -14.82 -11.21
CA ALA A 448 9.90 -16.26 -11.08
C ALA A 448 8.39 -16.56 -11.18
N GLY A 449 7.55 -15.75 -10.55
CA GLY A 449 6.10 -15.84 -10.70
C GLY A 449 5.63 -15.73 -12.14
N ARG A 450 6.16 -14.75 -12.88
CA ARG A 450 5.86 -14.57 -14.31
C ARG A 450 6.26 -15.80 -15.13
N ILE A 451 7.48 -16.27 -14.95
CA ILE A 451 7.99 -17.47 -15.66
C ILE A 451 7.15 -18.71 -15.33
N LEU A 452 6.80 -18.91 -14.08
CA LEU A 452 5.99 -20.06 -13.65
C LEU A 452 4.56 -20.01 -14.19
N ILE A 453 3.98 -18.82 -14.35
CA ILE A 453 2.59 -18.65 -14.81
C ILE A 453 2.47 -18.79 -16.31
N THR A 454 3.35 -18.10 -17.07
CA THR A 454 3.19 -17.95 -18.53
C THR A 454 4.30 -18.63 -19.33
N GLY A 455 5.30 -19.21 -18.66
CA GLY A 455 6.51 -19.68 -19.30
C GLY A 455 7.41 -18.54 -19.79
N TYR A 456 8.39 -18.89 -20.61
CA TYR A 456 9.33 -17.94 -21.23
C TYR A 456 9.39 -18.08 -22.75
N SER A 457 8.29 -18.52 -23.38
CA SER A 457 8.14 -18.55 -24.83
C SER A 457 7.80 -17.17 -25.39
N PRO A 458 8.12 -16.88 -26.67
CA PRO A 458 7.71 -15.65 -27.34
C PRO A 458 6.19 -15.45 -27.28
N GLY A 459 5.75 -14.20 -27.04
CA GLY A 459 4.34 -13.86 -26.92
C GLY A 459 3.72 -14.09 -25.54
N THR A 460 4.50 -14.56 -24.55
CA THR A 460 4.07 -14.63 -23.15
C THR A 460 4.09 -13.26 -22.47
N SER A 461 3.73 -13.22 -21.20
CA SER A 461 3.78 -11.98 -20.39
C SER A 461 5.16 -11.31 -20.30
N LEU A 462 6.22 -11.99 -20.80
CA LEU A 462 7.59 -11.47 -20.89
C LEU A 462 7.91 -10.86 -22.27
N GLY A 463 6.91 -10.75 -23.16
CA GLY A 463 7.03 -10.14 -24.48
C GLY A 463 7.52 -11.08 -25.57
N GLN A 464 7.89 -10.52 -26.72
CA GLN A 464 8.32 -11.27 -27.88
C GLN A 464 9.75 -11.86 -27.73
N MET A 465 10.57 -11.25 -26.86
CA MET A 465 11.95 -11.68 -26.60
C MET A 465 12.15 -11.98 -25.10
N PRO A 466 11.54 -13.04 -24.55
CA PRO A 466 11.48 -13.29 -23.12
C PRO A 466 12.86 -13.50 -22.48
N VAL A 467 13.79 -14.17 -23.17
CA VAL A 467 15.16 -14.37 -22.67
C VAL A 467 15.89 -13.04 -22.53
N GLY A 468 15.78 -12.17 -23.55
CA GLY A 468 16.35 -10.82 -23.51
C GLY A 468 15.73 -9.97 -22.41
N PHE A 469 14.41 -10.10 -22.17
CA PHE A 469 13.72 -9.43 -21.05
C PHE A 469 14.25 -9.91 -19.70
N ILE A 470 14.33 -11.23 -19.48
CA ILE A 470 14.83 -11.83 -18.23
C ILE A 470 16.25 -11.33 -17.94
N ASN A 471 17.11 -11.37 -18.96
CA ASN A 471 18.50 -10.97 -18.83
C ASN A 471 18.62 -9.48 -18.46
N ARG A 472 17.94 -8.60 -19.20
CA ARG A 472 17.91 -7.15 -18.90
C ARG A 472 17.35 -6.87 -17.51
N TYR A 473 16.19 -7.43 -17.16
CA TYR A 473 15.55 -7.24 -15.87
C TYR A 473 16.46 -7.60 -14.68
N LEU A 474 17.18 -8.72 -14.78
CA LEU A 474 18.13 -9.13 -13.73
C LEU A 474 19.34 -8.20 -13.66
N GLY A 475 19.84 -7.71 -14.81
CA GLY A 475 20.91 -6.71 -14.88
C GLY A 475 20.51 -5.37 -14.25
N ASP A 476 19.32 -4.87 -14.56
CA ASP A 476 18.77 -3.63 -14.00
C ASP A 476 18.66 -3.71 -12.48
N TRP A 477 18.13 -4.81 -11.94
CA TRP A 477 18.06 -4.98 -10.50
C TRP A 477 19.41 -5.20 -9.83
N ALA A 478 20.37 -5.84 -10.51
CA ALA A 478 21.75 -5.91 -10.03
C ALA A 478 22.34 -4.51 -9.86
N PHE A 479 22.17 -3.65 -10.86
CA PHE A 479 22.66 -2.28 -10.83
C PHE A 479 21.92 -1.43 -9.80
N ASN A 480 20.59 -1.54 -9.72
CA ASN A 480 19.78 -0.87 -8.70
C ASN A 480 20.28 -1.16 -7.28
N PHE A 481 20.52 -2.43 -6.93
CA PHE A 481 21.03 -2.78 -5.60
C PHE A 481 22.46 -2.29 -5.34
N LEU A 482 23.33 -2.29 -6.32
CA LEU A 482 24.66 -1.72 -6.22
C LEU A 482 24.59 -0.21 -5.96
N LEU A 483 23.73 0.48 -6.70
CA LEU A 483 23.51 1.92 -6.59
C LEU A 483 22.86 2.31 -5.25
N ILE A 484 21.84 1.58 -4.81
CA ILE A 484 21.24 1.75 -3.49
C ILE A 484 22.28 1.51 -2.39
N SER A 485 23.10 0.48 -2.50
CA SER A 485 24.19 0.19 -1.56
C SER A 485 25.18 1.37 -1.46
N LEU A 486 25.48 2.03 -2.57
CA LEU A 486 26.33 3.21 -2.63
C LEU A 486 25.66 4.44 -2.02
N ALA A 487 24.37 4.65 -2.31
CA ALA A 487 23.53 5.74 -1.81
C ALA A 487 23.16 5.59 -0.33
N TRP A 488 23.28 4.38 0.24
CA TRP A 488 22.77 4.07 1.58
C TRP A 488 23.38 4.93 2.69
N ARG A 489 24.65 5.29 2.54
CA ARG A 489 25.32 6.14 3.52
C ARG A 489 24.88 7.60 3.42
N PRO A 490 24.87 8.27 2.25
CA PRO A 490 24.25 9.58 2.12
C PRO A 490 22.82 9.63 2.68
N LEU A 491 22.00 8.62 2.36
CA LEU A 491 20.62 8.53 2.86
C LEU A 491 20.58 8.42 4.39
N SER A 492 21.45 7.62 4.99
CA SER A 492 21.58 7.47 6.46
C SER A 492 21.98 8.79 7.14
N GLU A 493 22.82 9.59 6.49
CA GLU A 493 23.25 10.90 6.99
C GLU A 493 22.15 11.95 6.83
N LEU A 494 21.43 11.95 5.70
CA LEU A 494 20.29 12.81 5.46
C LEU A 494 19.14 12.53 6.44
N ALA A 495 18.86 11.26 6.70
CA ALA A 495 17.86 10.81 7.67
C ALA A 495 18.31 10.97 9.13
N ASN A 496 19.55 11.39 9.38
CA ASN A 496 20.18 11.45 10.71
C ASN A 496 20.09 10.14 11.51
N ARG A 497 20.07 8.99 10.82
CA ARG A 497 19.91 7.64 11.42
C ARG A 497 21.08 6.72 11.09
N LYS A 498 22.14 6.76 11.90
CA LYS A 498 23.35 5.90 11.72
C LYS A 498 23.04 4.39 11.80
N SER A 499 21.95 3.99 12.45
CA SER A 499 21.50 2.60 12.53
C SER A 499 21.18 1.98 11.16
N MET A 500 20.83 2.78 10.16
CA MET A 500 20.59 2.32 8.80
C MET A 500 21.82 1.69 8.15
N LEU A 501 23.03 2.12 8.51
CA LEU A 501 24.28 1.62 7.91
C LEU A 501 24.49 0.11 8.05
N ARG A 502 23.84 -0.53 9.03
CA ARG A 502 23.90 -1.99 9.22
C ARG A 502 23.30 -2.79 8.04
N TYR A 503 22.42 -2.18 7.25
CA TYR A 503 21.76 -2.83 6.11
C TYR A 503 22.55 -2.71 4.79
N SER A 504 23.46 -1.74 4.68
CA SER A 504 24.23 -1.47 3.45
C SER A 504 24.95 -2.71 2.91
N ARG A 505 25.52 -3.53 3.82
CA ARG A 505 26.19 -4.78 3.43
C ARG A 505 25.21 -5.79 2.82
N MET A 506 24.04 -5.95 3.40
CA MET A 506 23.03 -6.89 2.92
C MET A 506 22.53 -6.47 1.54
N ILE A 507 22.25 -5.17 1.36
CA ILE A 507 21.82 -4.60 0.06
C ILE A 507 22.90 -4.83 -1.01
N GLY A 508 24.19 -4.62 -0.67
CA GLY A 508 25.30 -4.91 -1.58
C GLY A 508 25.42 -6.39 -1.94
N MET A 509 25.09 -7.30 -1.01
CA MET A 509 25.03 -8.75 -1.28
C MET A 509 23.92 -9.11 -2.27
N TYR A 510 22.80 -8.40 -2.25
CA TYR A 510 21.75 -8.56 -3.27
C TYR A 510 22.18 -8.04 -4.64
N GLY A 511 22.99 -6.97 -4.69
CA GLY A 511 23.64 -6.57 -5.94
C GLY A 511 24.45 -7.72 -6.55
N PHE A 512 25.25 -8.43 -5.75
CA PHE A 512 25.95 -9.62 -6.20
C PHE A 512 25.01 -10.77 -6.58
N PHE A 513 23.97 -11.05 -5.80
CA PHE A 513 22.99 -12.10 -6.07
C PHE A 513 22.30 -11.91 -7.42
N TYR A 514 21.81 -10.70 -7.72
CA TYR A 514 21.18 -10.39 -9.00
C TYR A 514 22.19 -10.39 -10.17
N SER A 515 23.43 -9.94 -9.93
CA SER A 515 24.51 -10.05 -10.92
C SER A 515 24.82 -11.51 -11.26
N LEU A 516 24.81 -12.41 -10.27
CA LEU A 516 24.99 -13.85 -10.49
C LEU A 516 23.85 -14.42 -11.32
N LEU A 517 22.59 -14.07 -11.02
CA LEU A 517 21.43 -14.51 -11.80
C LEU A 517 21.48 -13.97 -13.23
N HIS A 518 21.91 -12.72 -13.43
CA HIS A 518 22.09 -12.11 -14.74
C HIS A 518 23.14 -12.86 -15.57
N VAL A 519 24.29 -13.18 -14.98
CA VAL A 519 25.33 -13.99 -15.65
C VAL A 519 24.81 -15.39 -15.97
N LEU A 520 24.09 -16.03 -15.04
CA LEU A 520 23.51 -17.37 -15.27
C LEU A 520 22.44 -17.33 -16.37
N ALA A 521 21.62 -16.27 -16.44
CA ALA A 521 20.65 -16.10 -17.52
C ALA A 521 21.35 -15.98 -18.88
N TYR A 522 22.44 -15.22 -18.98
CA TYR A 522 23.26 -15.13 -20.18
C TYR A 522 23.87 -16.49 -20.57
N LEU A 523 24.49 -17.20 -19.64
CA LEU A 523 25.14 -18.47 -19.88
C LEU A 523 24.16 -19.59 -20.27
N TRP A 524 23.03 -19.66 -19.59
CA TRP A 524 22.09 -20.78 -19.73
C TRP A 524 20.94 -20.46 -20.69
N LEU A 525 20.21 -19.37 -20.48
CA LEU A 525 18.99 -19.08 -21.26
C LEU A 525 19.34 -18.55 -22.67
N GLU A 526 20.39 -17.73 -22.78
CA GLU A 526 20.77 -17.15 -24.09
C GLU A 526 21.64 -18.11 -24.92
N TRP A 527 22.62 -18.75 -24.30
CA TRP A 527 23.61 -19.54 -25.02
C TRP A 527 23.65 -21.04 -24.68
N GLN A 528 22.86 -21.52 -23.73
CA GLN A 528 22.80 -22.93 -23.32
C GLN A 528 24.19 -23.56 -23.09
N PHE A 529 25.14 -22.77 -22.58
CA PHE A 529 26.56 -23.10 -22.37
C PHE A 529 27.33 -23.42 -23.66
N ASN A 530 26.89 -22.92 -24.81
CA ASN A 530 27.67 -23.04 -26.05
C ASN A 530 28.85 -22.05 -26.06
N TRP A 531 30.01 -22.51 -25.64
CA TRP A 531 31.22 -21.70 -25.48
C TRP A 531 31.72 -21.08 -26.78
N GLY A 532 31.52 -21.76 -27.96
CA GLY A 532 31.92 -21.25 -29.26
C GLY A 532 31.16 -19.98 -29.65
N ASP A 533 29.83 -20.04 -29.54
CA ASP A 533 28.96 -18.90 -29.85
C ASP A 533 29.11 -17.77 -28.84
N MET A 534 29.34 -18.11 -27.57
CA MET A 534 29.63 -17.11 -26.55
C MET A 534 30.90 -16.30 -26.80
N LEU A 535 31.99 -16.97 -27.25
CA LEU A 535 33.23 -16.29 -27.62
C LEU A 535 33.03 -15.39 -28.85
N ALA A 536 32.26 -15.85 -29.82
CA ALA A 536 31.91 -15.05 -31.00
C ALA A 536 31.07 -13.83 -30.60
N ASP A 537 30.14 -13.99 -29.64
CA ASP A 537 29.29 -12.92 -29.12
C ASP A 537 30.06 -11.85 -28.34
N LEU A 538 31.04 -12.24 -27.55
CA LEU A 538 31.96 -11.33 -26.85
C LEU A 538 32.68 -10.37 -27.83
N HIS A 539 33.04 -10.83 -29.03
CA HIS A 539 33.66 -9.98 -30.05
C HIS A 539 32.64 -9.01 -30.69
N LYS A 540 31.37 -9.42 -30.82
CA LYS A 540 30.30 -8.61 -31.41
C LYS A 540 29.77 -7.56 -30.40
N ARG A 541 29.77 -7.89 -29.16
CA ARG A 541 29.20 -7.06 -28.06
C ARG A 541 30.26 -6.76 -27.00
N PRO A 542 31.24 -5.87 -27.26
CA PRO A 542 32.40 -5.64 -26.40
C PRO A 542 32.05 -5.10 -25.00
N PHE A 543 30.84 -4.54 -24.82
CA PHE A 543 30.36 -4.12 -23.50
C PHE A 543 30.24 -5.29 -22.50
N ILE A 544 30.11 -6.53 -22.97
CA ILE A 544 30.05 -7.73 -22.11
C ILE A 544 31.35 -7.89 -21.31
N TYR A 545 32.52 -7.51 -21.86
CA TYR A 545 33.79 -7.54 -21.11
C TYR A 545 33.73 -6.68 -19.84
N LEU A 546 33.07 -5.51 -19.91
CA LEU A 546 32.89 -4.63 -18.74
C LEU A 546 32.02 -5.30 -17.67
N GLY A 547 30.95 -6.00 -18.10
CA GLY A 547 30.11 -6.79 -17.21
C GLY A 547 30.88 -7.93 -16.52
N ILE A 548 31.67 -8.68 -17.28
CA ILE A 548 32.49 -9.78 -16.76
C ILE A 548 33.52 -9.25 -15.74
N VAL A 549 34.24 -8.19 -16.06
CA VAL A 549 35.21 -7.58 -15.13
C VAL A 549 34.52 -7.11 -13.85
N SER A 550 33.36 -6.46 -13.99
CA SER A 550 32.55 -6.00 -12.84
C SER A 550 32.13 -7.16 -11.93
N PHE A 551 31.65 -8.25 -12.55
CA PHE A 551 31.24 -9.45 -11.83
C PHE A 551 32.42 -10.12 -11.10
N ILE A 552 33.58 -10.27 -11.76
CA ILE A 552 34.80 -10.80 -11.14
C ILE A 552 35.24 -9.96 -9.93
N LEU A 553 35.16 -8.63 -10.03
CA LEU A 553 35.46 -7.74 -8.93
C LEU A 553 34.44 -7.81 -7.77
N LEU A 554 33.18 -8.18 -8.05
CA LEU A 554 32.14 -8.38 -7.02
C LEU A 554 32.37 -9.65 -6.20
N ILE A 555 32.97 -10.70 -6.75
CA ILE A 555 33.19 -11.97 -6.05
C ILE A 555 33.97 -11.77 -4.75
N PRO A 556 35.17 -11.15 -4.72
CA PRO A 556 35.90 -10.95 -3.46
C PRO A 556 35.14 -10.05 -2.46
N LEU A 557 34.34 -9.10 -2.91
CA LEU A 557 33.51 -8.28 -2.02
C LEU A 557 32.43 -9.12 -1.34
N SER A 558 31.77 -10.02 -2.08
CA SER A 558 30.74 -10.90 -1.54
C SER A 558 31.34 -11.93 -0.59
N VAL A 559 32.42 -12.59 -0.93
CA VAL A 559 33.11 -13.59 -0.10
C VAL A 559 33.60 -12.96 1.21
N THR A 560 34.23 -11.79 1.15
CA THR A 560 34.73 -11.10 2.34
C THR A 560 33.62 -10.42 3.16
N SER A 561 32.39 -10.44 2.69
CA SER A 561 31.22 -10.05 3.47
C SER A 561 30.80 -11.13 4.49
N ILE A 562 31.29 -12.37 4.37
CA ILE A 562 31.09 -13.43 5.36
C ILE A 562 31.85 -13.05 6.65
N TYR A 563 31.16 -13.15 7.79
CA TYR A 563 31.68 -12.67 9.08
C TYR A 563 33.04 -13.28 9.46
N SER A 564 33.22 -14.59 9.29
CA SER A 564 34.47 -15.31 9.62
C SER A 564 35.64 -14.84 8.77
N ILE A 565 35.43 -14.61 7.47
CA ILE A 565 36.47 -14.14 6.54
C ILE A 565 36.81 -12.68 6.84
N ARG A 566 35.81 -11.83 7.07
CA ARG A 566 36.04 -10.43 7.47
C ARG A 566 36.83 -10.31 8.76
N LYS A 567 36.53 -11.16 9.77
CA LYS A 567 37.25 -11.18 11.03
C LYS A 567 38.73 -11.54 10.83
N LYS A 568 39.03 -12.54 9.99
CA LYS A 568 40.41 -12.94 9.67
C LYS A 568 41.16 -11.87 8.88
N MET A 569 40.53 -11.19 7.94
CA MET A 569 41.13 -10.15 7.10
C MET A 569 41.47 -8.88 7.87
N GLY A 570 40.74 -8.58 8.92
CA GLY A 570 40.85 -7.34 9.68
C GLY A 570 40.14 -6.16 9.02
N GLN A 571 39.67 -5.21 9.84
CA GLN A 571 38.81 -4.13 9.41
C GLN A 571 39.45 -3.15 8.42
N LYS A 572 40.79 -2.93 8.53
CA LYS A 572 41.53 -2.00 7.65
C LYS A 572 41.56 -2.53 6.21
N ASN A 573 41.97 -3.79 6.04
CA ASN A 573 42.10 -4.44 4.73
C ASN A 573 40.71 -4.65 4.11
N TRP A 574 39.73 -5.05 4.91
CA TRP A 574 38.35 -5.17 4.47
C TRP A 574 37.79 -3.85 3.91
N LYS A 575 37.98 -2.73 4.60
CA LYS A 575 37.56 -1.41 4.12
C LYS A 575 38.24 -1.01 2.80
N ARG A 576 39.54 -1.30 2.67
CA ARG A 576 40.32 -0.99 1.46
C ARG A 576 39.78 -1.81 0.26
N LEU A 577 39.56 -3.11 0.46
CA LEU A 577 38.97 -3.96 -0.58
C LEU A 577 37.57 -3.47 -0.98
N HIS A 578 36.70 -3.14 -0.01
CA HIS A 578 35.35 -2.71 -0.31
C HIS A 578 35.26 -1.30 -0.95
N GLN A 579 36.35 -0.56 -1.07
CA GLN A 579 36.41 0.66 -1.88
C GLN A 579 36.36 0.37 -3.39
N THR A 580 36.69 -0.84 -3.83
CA THR A 580 36.54 -1.22 -5.26
C THR A 580 35.10 -1.15 -5.74
N VAL A 581 34.10 -1.08 -4.85
CA VAL A 581 32.68 -0.86 -5.19
C VAL A 581 32.48 0.41 -6.04
N PHE A 582 33.31 1.44 -5.87
CA PHE A 582 33.23 2.65 -6.69
C PHE A 582 33.62 2.37 -8.15
N ILE A 583 34.69 1.60 -8.35
CA ILE A 583 35.15 1.18 -9.67
C ILE A 583 34.10 0.28 -10.32
N ILE A 584 33.54 -0.67 -9.58
CA ILE A 584 32.49 -1.57 -10.05
C ILE A 584 31.30 -0.77 -10.56
N ASN A 585 30.78 0.20 -9.78
CA ASN A 585 29.64 1.00 -10.21
C ASN A 585 29.94 1.85 -11.47
N LEU A 586 31.17 2.33 -11.65
CA LEU A 586 31.57 3.02 -12.88
C LEU A 586 31.58 2.06 -14.09
N LEU A 587 32.14 0.87 -13.94
CA LEU A 587 32.18 -0.15 -14.98
C LEU A 587 30.77 -0.63 -15.35
N VAL A 588 29.91 -0.86 -14.35
CA VAL A 588 28.51 -1.24 -14.57
C VAL A 588 27.73 -0.12 -15.24
N GLY A 589 27.94 1.14 -14.85
CA GLY A 589 27.34 2.29 -15.50
C GLY A 589 27.75 2.40 -16.99
N LEU A 590 29.02 2.19 -17.29
CA LEU A 590 29.52 2.16 -18.67
C LEU A 590 28.98 0.95 -19.44
N HIS A 591 28.96 -0.23 -18.83
CA HIS A 591 28.32 -1.42 -19.40
C HIS A 591 26.86 -1.17 -19.77
N PHE A 592 26.09 -0.52 -18.90
CA PHE A 592 24.68 -0.21 -19.11
C PHE A 592 24.47 0.78 -20.26
N ILE A 593 25.30 1.85 -20.34
CA ILE A 593 25.26 2.81 -21.46
C ILE A 593 25.51 2.10 -22.80
N LEU A 594 26.55 1.25 -22.86
CA LEU A 594 26.94 0.58 -24.10
C LEU A 594 25.99 -0.58 -24.48
N ALA A 595 25.26 -1.14 -23.52
CA ALA A 595 24.26 -2.17 -23.75
C ALA A 595 22.89 -1.61 -24.17
N ALA A 596 22.65 -0.32 -24.00
CA ALA A 596 21.39 0.32 -24.34
C ALA A 596 21.16 0.32 -25.86
N THR A 597 20.05 -0.27 -26.29
CA THR A 597 19.68 -0.37 -27.71
C THR A 597 18.75 0.76 -28.18
N HIS A 598 18.22 1.55 -27.25
CA HIS A 598 17.29 2.65 -27.54
C HIS A 598 17.81 3.95 -26.92
N ASP A 599 17.53 5.05 -27.59
CA ASP A 599 17.94 6.41 -27.20
C ASP A 599 17.03 6.97 -26.09
N ASN A 600 16.89 6.21 -25.01
CA ASN A 600 16.22 6.66 -23.80
C ASN A 600 17.28 7.22 -22.83
N GLY A 601 17.02 8.36 -22.20
CA GLY A 601 17.95 9.01 -21.27
C GLY A 601 18.27 8.22 -19.98
N GLU A 602 17.68 7.05 -19.80
CA GLU A 602 17.78 6.24 -18.57
C GLU A 602 19.23 5.83 -18.22
N PRO A 603 20.05 5.23 -19.11
CA PRO A 603 21.42 4.85 -18.80
C PRO A 603 22.30 6.02 -18.41
N TYR A 604 22.10 7.18 -19.03
CA TYR A 604 22.83 8.41 -18.71
C TYR A 604 22.45 8.96 -17.33
N ALA A 605 21.16 8.88 -16.96
CA ALA A 605 20.67 9.26 -15.63
C ALA A 605 21.29 8.40 -14.54
N TYR A 606 21.39 7.09 -14.75
CA TYR A 606 22.06 6.16 -13.84
C TYR A 606 23.54 6.47 -13.68
N ALA A 607 24.25 6.72 -14.79
CA ALA A 607 25.67 7.08 -14.78
C ALA A 607 25.90 8.43 -14.05
N ALA A 608 25.05 9.43 -14.32
CA ALA A 608 25.11 10.71 -13.61
C ALA A 608 24.90 10.54 -12.09
N LEU A 609 23.96 9.68 -11.68
CA LEU A 609 23.72 9.38 -10.28
C LEU A 609 24.93 8.68 -9.62
N VAL A 610 25.56 7.72 -10.31
CA VAL A 610 26.81 7.08 -9.85
C VAL A 610 27.89 8.13 -9.62
N LEU A 611 28.14 9.01 -10.59
CA LEU A 611 29.14 10.07 -10.48
C LEU A 611 28.85 11.02 -9.32
N LEU A 612 27.60 11.45 -9.17
CA LEU A 612 27.16 12.29 -8.06
C LEU A 612 27.43 11.65 -6.69
N LEU A 613 27.11 10.36 -6.55
CA LEU A 613 27.34 9.62 -5.31
C LEU A 613 28.85 9.44 -5.02
N ILE A 614 29.69 9.23 -6.02
CA ILE A 614 31.14 9.13 -5.88
C ILE A 614 31.72 10.47 -5.45
N VAL A 615 31.33 11.59 -6.09
CA VAL A 615 31.77 12.94 -5.73
C VAL A 615 31.36 13.30 -4.31
N TYR A 616 30.11 12.98 -3.92
CA TYR A 616 29.64 13.17 -2.55
C TYR A 616 30.54 12.46 -1.54
N ARG A 617 30.87 11.20 -1.80
CA ARG A 617 31.73 10.39 -0.94
C ARG A 617 33.17 10.90 -0.87
N ALA A 618 33.71 11.41 -1.98
CA ALA A 618 35.06 11.98 -2.04
C ALA A 618 35.18 13.25 -1.18
N LYS A 619 34.18 14.14 -1.20
CA LYS A 619 34.14 15.37 -0.38
C LYS A 619 34.10 15.12 1.13
N GLU A 620 33.58 13.99 1.59
CA GLU A 620 33.53 13.66 3.03
C GLU A 620 34.88 13.16 3.61
N SER A 621 35.71 12.58 2.77
CA SER A 621 37.00 11.99 3.20
C SER A 621 37.92 12.98 3.90
N PRO A 622 38.14 14.20 3.42
CA PRO A 622 39.08 15.16 4.07
C PRO A 622 38.54 15.75 5.38
N LYS A 623 37.23 15.93 5.55
CA LYS A 623 36.66 16.51 6.77
C LYS A 623 36.86 15.61 8.00
N LYS A 624 36.84 14.29 7.86
CA LYS A 624 37.10 13.33 8.96
C LYS A 624 38.58 13.29 9.38
N THR A 625 39.48 13.48 8.44
CA THR A 625 40.93 13.52 8.72
C THR A 625 41.33 14.79 9.46
N ALA A 626 40.73 15.94 9.09
CA ALA A 626 40.97 17.22 9.76
C ALA A 626 40.42 17.21 11.20
N ARG A 627 39.20 16.67 11.42
CA ARG A 627 38.59 16.59 12.76
C ARG A 627 39.31 15.62 13.70
N LYS A 628 39.88 14.51 13.19
CA LYS A 628 40.74 13.62 13.99
C LYS A 628 42.09 14.24 14.36
N ARG A 629 42.62 15.16 13.53
CA ARG A 629 43.84 15.89 13.85
C ARG A 629 43.62 17.00 14.88
N GLN A 630 42.43 17.56 14.96
CA GLN A 630 42.05 18.56 15.96
C GLN A 630 41.73 17.97 17.35
N THR A 631 41.24 16.72 17.40
CA THR A 631 40.98 16.02 18.68
C THR A 631 42.17 15.24 19.20
N ALA A 632 43.26 15.18 18.46
CA ALA A 632 44.54 14.55 18.84
C ALA A 632 45.62 15.57 19.20
N LYS A 633 45.34 16.87 19.17
CA LYS A 633 46.05 17.98 19.77
C LYS A 633 45.31 18.47 21.02
#